data_1f6a6f125cb1c8f3bbbfe382dfb39fc3
#
_entry.id   1f6a6f125cb1c8f3bbbfe382dfb39fc3
#
_cell.length_a   1.000
_cell.length_b   1.000
_cell.length_c   1.000
_cell.angle_alpha   90.00
_cell.angle_beta   90.00
_cell.angle_gamma   90.00
#
_symmetry.space_group_name_H-M   'P 1'
#
loop_
_entity.id
_entity.type
_entity.pdbx_description
1 polymer ?
#
loop_
_entity_poly.entity_id
_entity_poly.type
_entity_poly.pdbx_seq_one_letter_code
_entity_poly.pdbx_strand_id
1 'polypeptide(L)'
;MPRVTVTVRDNGGRTATATADYALAPPVLGGYYLVGNADPTADMAGGNFRSLTQYRSFADGYTFPGYNKPWLLSLGRSGFAINMVLELKHYGTATTAAQTFAVDGVSYTVPAPAMTIQQRPGTTWPKAYGYGQVLAGLCDGLFARALSQYRTMGFGVNIQLASELDTDHEFGTTESGVSYGWAESDARAVQAMTYIVNWFRARALPAGTTFSVGSGGFDRACFQRTHPESLMAKLDFLQWNAYATDPSHTALARFRRAKDWAVADLGPVALSRPVIIAEWGVRAAEIPDQAAWIATVPAAIARLNSERGPRIVRTNYFNSSWGTLAPRTDGLGALRAAYATRPYV
;
A
#
# COMPACT_ATOMS: atom_id res chain seq x y z
N MET A 1 -1.88 -26.87 16.85
CA MET A 1 -1.22 -26.86 15.53
C MET A 1 -1.45 -28.21 14.89
N PRO A 2 -1.81 -28.28 13.61
CA PRO A 2 -1.88 -29.56 12.91
C PRO A 2 -0.50 -30.19 12.86
N ARG A 3 -0.47 -31.49 13.03
CA ARG A 3 0.76 -32.30 13.05
C ARG A 3 0.82 -33.18 11.82
N VAL A 4 1.92 -33.13 11.09
CA VAL A 4 2.20 -34.02 9.96
C VAL A 4 3.18 -35.09 10.42
N THR A 5 2.79 -36.34 10.25
CA THR A 5 3.66 -37.50 10.50
C THR A 5 3.95 -38.20 9.17
N VAL A 6 5.22 -38.29 8.82
CA VAL A 6 5.67 -39.02 7.64
C VAL A 6 6.37 -40.27 8.12
N THR A 7 5.88 -41.40 7.66
CA THR A 7 6.48 -42.72 7.93
C THR A 7 7.03 -43.28 6.61
N VAL A 8 8.32 -43.54 6.59
CA VAL A 8 9.00 -44.15 5.44
C VAL A 8 9.40 -45.59 5.82
N ARG A 9 9.15 -46.53 4.95
CA ARG A 9 9.55 -47.93 5.09
C ARG A 9 10.56 -48.31 4.01
N ASP A 10 11.70 -48.86 4.39
CA ASP A 10 12.69 -49.35 3.44
C ASP A 10 12.33 -50.76 2.91
N ASN A 11 13.03 -51.20 1.88
CA ASN A 11 12.82 -52.49 1.28
C ASN A 11 13.16 -53.68 2.22
N GLY A 12 13.85 -53.42 3.33
CA GLY A 12 14.14 -54.37 4.41
C GLY A 12 13.10 -54.39 5.50
N GLY A 13 12.00 -53.62 5.35
CA GLY A 13 10.90 -53.53 6.32
C GLY A 13 11.17 -52.61 7.49
N ARG A 14 12.30 -51.95 7.58
CA ARG A 14 12.59 -50.95 8.62
C ARG A 14 11.78 -49.68 8.40
N THR A 15 11.22 -49.16 9.46
CA THR A 15 10.36 -47.98 9.43
C THR A 15 11.04 -46.83 10.16
N ALA A 16 11.09 -45.66 9.54
CA ALA A 16 11.46 -44.42 10.17
C ALA A 16 10.26 -43.48 10.14
N THR A 17 9.97 -42.84 11.27
CA THR A 17 8.86 -41.88 11.39
C THR A 17 9.42 -40.53 11.83
N ALA A 18 9.11 -39.50 11.08
CA ALA A 18 9.37 -38.11 11.45
C ALA A 18 8.04 -37.40 11.66
N THR A 19 7.95 -36.66 12.74
CA THR A 19 6.77 -35.83 13.06
C THR A 19 7.19 -34.38 13.14
N ALA A 20 6.48 -33.52 12.43
CA ALA A 20 6.67 -32.08 12.49
C ALA A 20 5.34 -31.38 12.81
N ASP A 21 5.38 -30.45 13.74
CA ASP A 21 4.25 -29.55 13.94
C ASP A 21 4.20 -28.54 12.79
N TYR A 22 3.04 -28.45 12.17
CA TYR A 22 2.81 -27.62 10.99
C TYR A 22 2.00 -26.41 11.38
N ALA A 23 2.62 -25.24 11.41
CA ALA A 23 1.90 -23.98 11.52
C ALA A 23 1.26 -23.66 10.16
N LEU A 24 -0.07 -23.67 10.10
CA LEU A 24 -0.76 -23.11 8.94
C LEU A 24 -0.31 -21.67 8.77
N ALA A 25 0.09 -21.33 7.58
CA ALA A 25 0.40 -19.95 7.28
C ALA A 25 -0.85 -19.09 7.56
N PRO A 26 -0.70 -17.93 8.21
CA PRO A 26 -1.85 -17.07 8.49
C PRO A 26 -2.58 -16.70 7.19
N PRO A 27 -3.91 -16.52 7.24
CA PRO A 27 -4.68 -16.14 6.06
C PRO A 27 -4.19 -14.80 5.51
N VAL A 28 -4.40 -14.59 4.22
CA VAL A 28 -4.19 -13.30 3.56
C VAL A 28 -5.36 -12.39 3.93
N LEU A 29 -5.09 -11.14 4.31
CA LEU A 29 -6.15 -10.20 4.62
C LEU A 29 -6.69 -9.58 3.32
N GLY A 30 -7.94 -9.84 3.02
CA GLY A 30 -8.68 -9.15 1.97
C GLY A 30 -9.12 -7.77 2.42
N GLY A 31 -9.02 -6.77 1.57
CA GLY A 31 -9.30 -5.39 1.94
C GLY A 31 -9.87 -4.54 0.81
N TYR A 32 -10.23 -3.33 1.19
CA TYR A 32 -10.82 -2.32 0.35
C TYR A 32 -9.98 -1.04 0.38
N TYR A 33 -9.83 -0.39 -0.76
CA TYR A 33 -9.12 0.88 -0.86
C TYR A 33 -10.10 2.01 -1.14
N LEU A 34 -10.03 3.06 -0.37
CA LEU A 34 -10.88 4.24 -0.51
C LEU A 34 -10.10 5.50 -0.85
N VAL A 35 -10.55 6.17 -1.89
CA VAL A 35 -10.23 7.56 -2.14
C VAL A 35 -11.37 8.41 -1.60
N GLY A 36 -11.05 9.33 -0.70
CA GLY A 36 -12.06 10.23 -0.12
C GLY A 36 -12.62 9.77 1.24
N ASN A 37 -13.80 10.23 1.56
CA ASN A 37 -14.39 10.13 2.91
C ASN A 37 -15.67 9.29 2.98
N ALA A 38 -16.03 8.58 1.92
CA ALA A 38 -17.22 7.74 1.91
C ALA A 38 -17.08 6.58 2.91
N ASP A 39 -18.18 6.20 3.53
CA ASP A 39 -18.23 5.03 4.42
C ASP A 39 -18.29 3.75 3.58
N PRO A 40 -17.30 2.85 3.66
CA PRO A 40 -17.28 1.64 2.86
C PRO A 40 -18.02 0.47 3.51
N THR A 41 -18.59 0.64 4.68
CA THR A 41 -19.12 -0.48 5.46
C THR A 41 -20.25 -1.22 4.73
N ALA A 42 -21.07 -0.51 3.96
CA ALA A 42 -22.11 -1.13 3.14
C ALA A 42 -21.52 -2.00 2.03
N ASP A 43 -20.47 -1.54 1.36
CA ASP A 43 -19.81 -2.31 0.30
C ASP A 43 -19.07 -3.53 0.87
N MET A 44 -18.53 -3.43 2.08
CA MET A 44 -17.83 -4.53 2.75
C MET A 44 -18.80 -5.53 3.43
N ALA A 45 -20.06 -5.15 3.62
CA ALA A 45 -21.03 -6.01 4.29
C ALA A 45 -21.22 -7.35 3.55
N GLY A 46 -21.25 -8.44 4.31
CA GLY A 46 -21.39 -9.80 3.75
C GLY A 46 -20.13 -10.38 3.12
N GLY A 47 -18.99 -9.66 3.13
CA GLY A 47 -17.68 -10.16 2.70
C GLY A 47 -16.71 -10.35 3.86
N ASN A 48 -15.69 -11.18 3.67
CA ASN A 48 -14.62 -11.39 4.66
C ASN A 48 -13.51 -10.32 4.53
N PHE A 49 -13.90 -9.07 4.58
CA PHE A 49 -12.94 -7.96 4.60
C PHE A 49 -12.29 -7.86 5.98
N ARG A 50 -10.96 -7.68 6.00
CA ARG A 50 -10.14 -7.54 7.22
C ARG A 50 -9.10 -6.44 7.12
N SER A 51 -9.08 -5.72 5.99
CA SER A 51 -8.14 -4.65 5.73
C SER A 51 -8.84 -3.48 5.05
N LEU A 52 -8.31 -2.28 5.28
CA LEU A 52 -8.74 -1.06 4.61
C LEU A 52 -7.53 -0.21 4.29
N THR A 53 -7.44 0.29 3.06
CA THR A 53 -6.51 1.36 2.70
C THR A 53 -7.26 2.67 2.58
N GLN A 54 -6.76 3.69 3.26
CA GLN A 54 -7.28 5.04 3.22
C GLN A 54 -6.20 5.99 2.70
N TYR A 55 -6.52 6.67 1.62
CA TYR A 55 -5.63 7.67 1.04
C TYR A 55 -5.69 9.00 1.79
N ARG A 56 -4.53 9.59 2.07
CA ARG A 56 -4.38 10.91 2.66
C ARG A 56 -3.16 11.60 2.09
N SER A 57 -3.25 12.88 1.87
CA SER A 57 -2.12 13.71 1.50
C SER A 57 -1.64 14.53 2.68
N PHE A 58 -0.34 14.61 2.90
CA PHE A 58 0.25 15.52 3.88
C PHE A 58 0.02 16.98 3.51
N ALA A 59 -0.08 17.25 2.21
CA ALA A 59 -0.13 18.59 1.68
C ALA A 59 -1.52 19.23 1.75
N ASP A 60 -2.55 18.46 2.02
CA ASP A 60 -3.93 18.96 1.95
C ASP A 60 -4.29 19.95 3.07
N GLY A 61 -3.42 20.58 3.74
CA GLY A 61 -3.76 21.65 4.70
C GLY A 61 -5.00 21.41 5.57
N TYR A 62 -5.72 20.34 5.23
CA TYR A 62 -6.93 19.91 5.87
C TYR A 62 -6.61 19.36 7.25
N THR A 63 -7.39 19.75 8.18
CA THR A 63 -7.64 18.97 9.37
C THR A 63 -8.09 17.58 8.92
N PHE A 64 -7.19 16.69 8.60
CA PHE A 64 -7.41 15.29 8.22
C PHE A 64 -8.82 14.78 8.61
N PRO A 65 -9.88 15.17 7.92
CA PRO A 65 -11.25 14.91 8.40
C PRO A 65 -11.60 13.43 8.39
N GLY A 66 -10.74 12.60 7.76
CA GLY A 66 -10.96 11.17 7.67
C GLY A 66 -10.51 10.35 8.86
N TYR A 67 -9.58 10.82 9.67
CA TYR A 67 -9.07 10.02 10.81
C TYR A 67 -10.11 9.89 11.94
N ASN A 68 -11.00 10.84 12.06
CA ASN A 68 -12.06 10.87 13.09
C ASN A 68 -13.40 10.33 12.57
N LYS A 69 -13.43 9.68 11.42
CA LYS A 69 -14.67 9.08 10.92
C LYS A 69 -15.09 7.93 11.83
N PRO A 70 -16.32 7.91 12.34
CA PRO A 70 -16.80 6.86 13.25
C PRO A 70 -16.63 5.45 12.67
N TRP A 71 -16.86 5.27 11.38
CA TRP A 71 -16.70 3.99 10.71
C TRP A 71 -15.23 3.53 10.68
N LEU A 72 -14.27 4.43 10.43
CA LEU A 72 -12.84 4.11 10.40
C LEU A 72 -12.35 3.68 11.80
N LEU A 73 -12.76 4.44 12.82
CA LEU A 73 -12.45 4.13 14.22
C LEU A 73 -13.07 2.79 14.64
N SER A 74 -14.31 2.52 14.23
CA SER A 74 -14.97 1.25 14.48
C SER A 74 -14.25 0.08 13.86
N LEU A 75 -13.87 0.18 12.58
CA LEU A 75 -13.12 -0.86 11.88
C LEU A 75 -11.76 -1.11 12.53
N GLY A 76 -10.97 -0.06 12.81
CA GLY A 76 -9.67 -0.22 13.44
C GLY A 76 -9.76 -0.87 14.84
N ARG A 77 -10.73 -0.46 15.66
CA ARG A 77 -10.96 -1.05 16.99
C ARG A 77 -11.47 -2.49 16.93
N SER A 78 -12.13 -2.88 15.86
CA SER A 78 -12.55 -4.27 15.63
C SER A 78 -11.44 -5.17 15.04
N GLY A 79 -10.21 -4.65 14.92
CA GLY A 79 -9.05 -5.41 14.48
C GLY A 79 -8.79 -5.40 12.96
N PHE A 80 -9.44 -4.52 12.20
CA PHE A 80 -9.08 -4.33 10.82
C PHE A 80 -7.64 -3.79 10.70
N ALA A 81 -6.91 -4.32 9.75
CA ALA A 81 -5.59 -3.81 9.38
C ALA A 81 -5.76 -2.53 8.54
N ILE A 82 -5.55 -1.39 9.15
CA ILE A 82 -5.69 -0.09 8.47
C ILE A 82 -4.36 0.30 7.83
N ASN A 83 -4.41 0.63 6.54
CA ASN A 83 -3.30 1.17 5.77
C ASN A 83 -3.59 2.64 5.46
N MET A 84 -2.74 3.53 5.96
CA MET A 84 -2.88 4.98 5.80
C MET A 84 -1.84 5.46 4.80
N VAL A 85 -2.27 5.77 3.59
CA VAL A 85 -1.40 6.33 2.56
C VAL A 85 -1.14 7.80 2.88
N LEU A 86 0.11 8.16 3.05
CA LEU A 86 0.56 9.52 3.27
C LEU A 86 1.40 9.99 2.07
N GLU A 87 0.88 10.95 1.36
CA GLU A 87 1.57 11.53 0.23
C GLU A 87 1.99 12.97 0.47
N LEU A 88 3.15 13.31 -0.09
CA LEU A 88 3.66 14.68 -0.10
C LEU A 88 2.94 15.57 -1.10
N LYS A 89 2.09 14.99 -1.95
CA LYS A 89 1.26 15.71 -2.93
C LYS A 89 0.10 16.40 -2.28
N HIS A 90 -0.31 17.48 -2.90
CA HIS A 90 -1.48 18.26 -2.56
C HIS A 90 -2.55 18.10 -3.64
N TYR A 91 -3.70 17.55 -3.27
CA TYR A 91 -4.84 17.40 -4.16
C TYR A 91 -5.89 18.46 -3.82
N GLY A 92 -6.13 19.41 -4.71
CA GLY A 92 -7.20 20.38 -4.54
C GLY A 92 -6.75 21.84 -4.60
N THR A 93 -7.68 22.74 -4.27
CA THR A 93 -7.50 24.20 -4.30
C THR A 93 -6.94 24.77 -3.00
N ALA A 94 -6.52 23.94 -2.05
CA ALA A 94 -6.06 24.38 -0.75
C ALA A 94 -4.78 25.23 -0.84
N THR A 95 -4.54 25.98 0.21
CA THR A 95 -3.56 27.05 0.27
C THR A 95 -2.17 26.64 -0.20
N THR A 96 -1.68 27.34 -1.20
CA THR A 96 -0.28 27.31 -1.62
C THR A 96 0.60 28.18 -0.71
N ALA A 97 0.07 28.67 0.40
CA ALA A 97 0.76 29.53 1.36
C ALA A 97 1.40 28.71 2.49
N ALA A 98 2.40 29.29 3.15
CA ALA A 98 2.92 28.76 4.39
C ALA A 98 1.83 28.69 5.46
N GLN A 99 1.87 27.65 6.29
CA GLN A 99 0.89 27.43 7.35
C GLN A 99 1.59 27.38 8.70
N THR A 100 1.00 28.03 9.71
CA THR A 100 1.43 27.90 11.10
C THR A 100 0.31 27.28 11.92
N PHE A 101 0.62 26.24 12.66
CA PHE A 101 -0.34 25.56 13.53
C PHE A 101 0.37 24.92 14.74
N ALA A 102 -0.36 24.72 15.82
CA ALA A 102 0.14 24.06 17.00
C ALA A 102 -0.29 22.58 17.02
N VAL A 103 0.62 21.71 17.44
CA VAL A 103 0.37 20.28 17.71
C VAL A 103 1.02 19.93 19.05
N ASP A 104 0.23 19.40 19.96
CA ASP A 104 0.68 19.00 21.30
C ASP A 104 1.47 20.12 22.03
N GLY A 105 1.03 21.37 21.88
CA GLY A 105 1.65 22.55 22.48
C GLY A 105 2.89 23.09 21.75
N VAL A 106 3.34 22.45 20.70
CA VAL A 106 4.47 22.90 19.87
C VAL A 106 3.95 23.62 18.62
N SER A 107 4.46 24.83 18.37
CA SER A 107 4.14 25.58 17.15
C SER A 107 5.05 25.14 16.00
N TYR A 108 4.43 24.86 14.86
CA TYR A 108 5.10 24.48 13.61
C TYR A 108 4.75 25.49 12.53
N THR A 109 5.76 25.92 11.79
CA THR A 109 5.57 26.66 10.53
C THR A 109 6.02 25.77 9.39
N VAL A 110 5.07 25.40 8.54
CA VAL A 110 5.33 24.60 7.32
C VAL A 110 5.29 25.55 6.14
N PRO A 111 6.35 25.62 5.32
CA PRO A 111 6.37 26.51 4.16
C PRO A 111 5.34 26.10 3.12
N ALA A 112 5.14 26.94 2.12
CA ALA A 112 4.36 26.57 0.96
C ALA A 112 5.00 25.34 0.25
N PRO A 113 4.20 24.44 -0.34
CA PRO A 113 4.73 23.40 -1.22
C PRO A 113 5.51 24.03 -2.37
N ALA A 114 6.77 23.65 -2.54
CA ALA A 114 7.65 24.31 -3.50
C ALA A 114 7.53 23.77 -4.93
N MET A 115 6.98 22.57 -5.09
CA MET A 115 6.97 21.88 -6.37
C MET A 115 5.61 21.85 -7.02
N THR A 116 5.57 22.10 -8.33
CA THR A 116 4.41 21.88 -9.19
C THR A 116 4.56 20.55 -9.89
N ILE A 117 3.55 19.70 -9.79
CA ILE A 117 3.53 18.40 -10.44
C ILE A 117 2.62 18.51 -11.68
N GLN A 118 3.13 18.12 -12.83
CA GLN A 118 2.34 17.99 -14.03
C GLN A 118 2.02 16.51 -14.25
N GLN A 119 0.75 16.17 -14.32
CA GLN A 119 0.31 14.78 -14.43
C GLN A 119 -0.21 14.37 -15.81
N ARG A 120 -0.71 15.32 -16.60
CA ARG A 120 -1.20 15.09 -17.97
C ARG A 120 -1.06 16.38 -18.76
N PRO A 121 -0.99 16.33 -20.10
CA PRO A 121 -1.08 17.53 -20.90
C PRO A 121 -2.31 18.36 -20.53
N GLY A 122 -2.10 19.61 -20.16
CA GLY A 122 -3.18 20.53 -19.76
C GLY A 122 -3.71 20.41 -18.34
N THR A 123 -3.22 19.45 -17.51
CA THR A 123 -3.56 19.37 -16.09
C THR A 123 -2.32 19.65 -15.25
N THR A 124 -2.38 20.66 -14.40
CA THR A 124 -1.35 20.93 -13.39
C THR A 124 -1.88 20.48 -12.05
N TRP A 125 -1.22 19.50 -11.44
CA TRP A 125 -1.49 19.19 -10.05
C TRP A 125 -0.98 20.35 -9.20
N PRO A 126 -1.77 20.78 -8.21
CA PRO A 126 -1.51 22.08 -7.62
C PRO A 126 -0.11 22.17 -7.03
N LYS A 127 0.32 21.29 -6.16
CA LYS A 127 1.66 21.37 -5.55
C LYS A 127 2.04 20.13 -4.74
N ALA A 128 3.35 19.95 -4.52
CA ALA A 128 3.89 18.96 -3.59
C ALA A 128 5.05 19.52 -2.77
N TYR A 129 5.30 18.91 -1.62
CA TYR A 129 6.52 19.11 -0.87
C TYR A 129 7.64 18.29 -1.53
N GLY A 130 8.71 18.97 -1.94
CA GLY A 130 9.90 18.30 -2.47
C GLY A 130 10.65 17.53 -1.38
N TYR A 131 11.41 16.53 -1.80
CA TYR A 131 12.25 15.76 -0.86
C TYR A 131 13.27 16.65 -0.15
N GLY A 132 13.76 17.71 -0.81
CA GLY A 132 14.63 18.70 -0.18
C GLY A 132 13.96 19.41 1.01
N GLN A 133 12.67 19.74 0.92
CA GLN A 133 11.93 20.34 2.04
C GLN A 133 11.74 19.35 3.20
N VAL A 134 11.50 18.07 2.88
CA VAL A 134 11.42 16.99 3.88
C VAL A 134 12.75 16.84 4.62
N LEU A 135 13.84 16.73 3.88
CA LEU A 135 15.18 16.52 4.43
C LEU A 135 15.68 17.71 5.27
N ALA A 136 15.21 18.92 4.97
CA ALA A 136 15.48 20.12 5.76
C ALA A 136 14.60 20.22 7.03
N GLY A 137 13.71 19.23 7.30
CA GLY A 137 12.79 19.25 8.45
C GLY A 137 11.60 20.21 8.31
N LEU A 138 11.44 20.84 7.15
CA LEU A 138 10.41 21.86 6.93
C LEU A 138 8.99 21.26 6.91
N CYS A 139 8.88 19.94 6.76
CA CYS A 139 7.60 19.21 6.78
C CYS A 139 7.26 18.59 8.14
N ASP A 140 8.10 18.78 9.17
CA ASP A 140 7.94 18.13 10.48
C ASP A 140 6.60 18.42 11.15
N GLY A 141 6.07 19.61 10.94
CA GLY A 141 4.74 19.98 11.44
C GLY A 141 3.61 19.14 10.84
N LEU A 142 3.72 18.73 9.57
CA LEU A 142 2.74 17.83 8.95
C LEU A 142 2.80 16.43 9.56
N PHE A 143 4.01 15.95 9.81
CA PHE A 143 4.23 14.65 10.45
C PHE A 143 3.73 14.67 11.90
N ALA A 144 3.97 15.77 12.63
CA ALA A 144 3.44 15.96 13.98
C ALA A 144 1.91 15.91 14.02
N ARG A 145 1.26 16.57 13.06
CA ARG A 145 -0.20 16.53 12.93
C ARG A 145 -0.71 15.12 12.66
N ALA A 146 -0.10 14.40 11.73
CA ALA A 146 -0.46 13.01 11.45
C ALA A 146 -0.26 12.11 12.69
N LEU A 147 0.86 12.26 13.38
CA LEU A 147 1.15 11.50 14.61
C LEU A 147 0.12 11.75 15.71
N SER A 148 -0.25 13.01 15.96
CA SER A 148 -1.27 13.38 16.95
C SER A 148 -2.60 12.68 16.64
N GLN A 149 -2.96 12.61 15.36
CA GLN A 149 -4.17 11.90 14.93
C GLN A 149 -4.08 10.39 15.11
N TYR A 150 -2.97 9.76 14.76
CA TYR A 150 -2.78 8.32 14.99
C TYR A 150 -2.88 7.98 16.49
N ARG A 151 -2.32 8.82 17.35
CA ARG A 151 -2.47 8.67 18.80
C ARG A 151 -3.93 8.76 19.24
N THR A 152 -4.69 9.69 18.68
CA THR A 152 -6.13 9.83 18.97
C THR A 152 -6.95 8.63 18.51
N MET A 153 -6.57 7.97 17.40
CA MET A 153 -7.21 6.74 16.94
C MET A 153 -7.06 5.59 17.94
N GLY A 154 -5.91 5.50 18.63
CA GLY A 154 -5.66 4.56 19.72
C GLY A 154 -5.37 3.12 19.28
N PHE A 155 -5.10 2.89 17.99
CA PHE A 155 -4.67 1.60 17.43
C PHE A 155 -3.58 1.78 16.39
N GLY A 156 -2.78 0.73 16.16
CA GLY A 156 -1.71 0.76 15.17
C GLY A 156 -2.23 0.76 13.73
N VAL A 157 -1.56 1.51 12.86
CA VAL A 157 -1.83 1.56 11.43
C VAL A 157 -0.56 1.23 10.66
N ASN A 158 -0.69 0.77 9.41
CA ASN A 158 0.44 0.82 8.49
C ASN A 158 0.50 2.21 7.87
N ILE A 159 1.61 2.90 8.08
CA ILE A 159 1.89 4.19 7.44
C ILE A 159 2.58 3.89 6.12
N GLN A 160 1.83 4.03 5.03
CA GLN A 160 2.35 3.89 3.68
C GLN A 160 2.83 5.24 3.17
N LEU A 161 4.11 5.36 2.93
CA LEU A 161 4.70 6.55 2.33
C LEU A 161 4.68 6.41 0.82
N ALA A 162 4.13 7.39 0.13
CA ALA A 162 3.79 7.38 -1.29
C ALA A 162 2.78 6.26 -1.68
N SER A 163 1.99 6.51 -2.71
CA SER A 163 1.13 5.47 -3.29
C SER A 163 1.84 4.73 -4.42
N GLU A 164 2.56 5.46 -5.24
CA GLU A 164 3.20 4.98 -6.47
C GLU A 164 4.54 5.68 -6.70
N LEU A 165 5.53 5.39 -5.85
CA LEU A 165 6.81 6.08 -5.85
C LEU A 165 7.51 6.04 -7.22
N ASP A 166 7.40 4.93 -7.94
CA ASP A 166 7.95 4.76 -9.28
C ASP A 166 7.20 5.56 -10.37
N THR A 167 5.97 6.00 -10.10
CA THR A 167 5.23 6.92 -10.98
C THR A 167 5.40 8.37 -10.54
N ASP A 168 5.52 8.58 -9.25
CA ASP A 168 5.44 9.89 -8.62
C ASP A 168 6.69 10.74 -8.81
N HIS A 169 7.87 10.13 -8.84
CA HIS A 169 9.12 10.89 -8.99
C HIS A 169 9.91 10.50 -10.24
N GLU A 170 9.44 9.52 -10.99
CA GLU A 170 10.07 9.20 -12.24
C GLU A 170 9.74 10.21 -13.31
N PHE A 171 10.81 10.70 -13.94
CA PHE A 171 10.79 11.54 -15.14
C PHE A 171 10.68 10.67 -16.37
N GLY A 172 9.95 9.55 -16.28
CA GLY A 172 9.59 8.78 -17.45
C GLY A 172 8.81 9.65 -18.42
N THR A 173 9.24 9.78 -19.64
CA THR A 173 8.36 10.17 -20.71
C THR A 173 7.32 9.08 -20.83
N THR A 174 6.05 9.41 -20.59
CA THR A 174 4.97 8.52 -20.99
C THR A 174 5.02 8.33 -22.51
N GLU A 175 4.28 7.35 -23.02
CA GLU A 175 4.07 7.17 -24.46
C GLU A 175 3.63 8.47 -25.18
N SER A 176 3.07 9.43 -24.44
CA SER A 176 2.69 10.76 -24.94
C SER A 176 3.78 11.84 -24.77
N GLY A 177 4.99 11.50 -24.32
CA GLY A 177 6.10 12.44 -24.18
C GLY A 177 6.01 13.39 -22.99
N VAL A 178 5.12 13.13 -22.03
CA VAL A 178 4.93 13.97 -20.82
C VAL A 178 5.73 13.40 -19.66
N SER A 179 6.56 14.23 -19.05
CA SER A 179 7.28 13.92 -17.81
C SER A 179 6.34 14.04 -16.61
N TYR A 180 6.31 13.01 -15.77
CA TYR A 180 5.61 13.04 -14.50
C TYR A 180 6.61 13.08 -13.34
N GLY A 181 6.21 13.67 -12.24
CA GLY A 181 6.92 13.51 -10.98
C GLY A 181 7.72 14.72 -10.51
N TRP A 182 8.41 14.50 -9.41
CA TRP A 182 9.29 15.50 -8.82
C TRP A 182 10.64 15.55 -9.53
N ALA A 183 11.19 16.76 -9.75
CA ALA A 183 12.52 16.97 -10.31
C ALA A 183 13.66 16.55 -9.34
N GLU A 184 13.53 15.39 -8.68
CA GLU A 184 14.47 14.93 -7.69
C GLU A 184 14.83 13.46 -7.91
N SER A 185 16.05 13.07 -7.55
CA SER A 185 16.57 11.73 -7.83
C SER A 185 15.97 10.65 -6.90
N ASP A 186 16.00 9.39 -7.35
CA ASP A 186 15.64 8.22 -6.55
C ASP A 186 16.39 8.18 -5.21
N ALA A 187 17.67 8.55 -5.19
CA ALA A 187 18.46 8.63 -3.99
C ALA A 187 17.88 9.63 -2.97
N ARG A 188 17.38 10.76 -3.44
CA ARG A 188 16.72 11.75 -2.59
C ARG A 188 15.37 11.25 -2.09
N ALA A 189 14.62 10.55 -2.91
CA ALA A 189 13.39 9.89 -2.49
C ALA A 189 13.65 8.90 -1.35
N VAL A 190 14.64 8.03 -1.50
CA VAL A 190 15.07 7.08 -0.45
C VAL A 190 15.49 7.78 0.85
N GLN A 191 16.26 8.86 0.74
CA GLN A 191 16.65 9.66 1.90
C GLN A 191 15.43 10.27 2.60
N ALA A 192 14.50 10.85 1.85
CA ALA A 192 13.28 11.45 2.40
C ALA A 192 12.38 10.41 3.08
N MET A 193 12.14 9.26 2.44
CA MET A 193 11.36 8.16 3.04
C MET A 193 12.05 7.66 4.33
N THR A 194 13.37 7.52 4.31
CA THR A 194 14.16 7.16 5.48
C THR A 194 14.04 8.20 6.61
N TYR A 195 14.08 9.49 6.26
CA TYR A 195 13.88 10.58 7.21
C TYR A 195 12.50 10.49 7.87
N ILE A 196 11.44 10.33 7.08
CA ILE A 196 10.06 10.27 7.58
C ILE A 196 9.88 9.08 8.53
N VAL A 197 10.35 7.89 8.15
CA VAL A 197 10.25 6.70 9.01
C VAL A 197 11.00 6.91 10.33
N ASN A 198 12.23 7.44 10.28
CA ASN A 198 13.02 7.73 11.48
C ASN A 198 12.32 8.79 12.35
N TRP A 199 11.75 9.82 11.73
CA TRP A 199 11.02 10.88 12.43
C TRP A 199 9.84 10.33 13.24
N PHE A 200 9.04 9.45 12.64
CA PHE A 200 7.94 8.79 13.33
C PHE A 200 8.42 7.82 14.42
N ARG A 201 9.41 6.99 14.11
CA ARG A 201 9.94 5.97 15.05
C ARG A 201 10.64 6.56 16.27
N ALA A 202 11.18 7.77 16.16
CA ALA A 202 11.75 8.50 17.29
C ALA A 202 10.69 9.00 18.30
N ARG A 203 9.41 8.80 17.99
CA ARG A 203 8.28 9.30 18.80
C ARG A 203 7.35 8.17 19.20
N ALA A 204 6.59 8.35 20.31
CA ALA A 204 5.64 7.35 20.76
C ALA A 204 4.50 7.18 19.73
N LEU A 205 4.50 6.04 19.06
CA LEU A 205 3.46 5.60 18.13
C LEU A 205 2.47 4.65 18.84
N PRO A 206 1.22 4.57 18.38
CA PRO A 206 0.33 3.50 18.82
C PRO A 206 0.95 2.12 18.58
N ALA A 207 0.75 1.20 19.53
CA ALA A 207 1.27 -0.16 19.40
C ALA A 207 0.77 -0.82 18.11
N GLY A 208 1.65 -1.56 17.43
CA GLY A 208 1.32 -2.21 16.16
C GLY A 208 1.41 -1.28 14.93
N THR A 209 1.85 -0.03 15.09
CA THR A 209 2.13 0.83 13.93
C THR A 209 3.33 0.31 13.13
N THR A 210 3.15 0.22 11.82
CA THR A 210 4.12 -0.32 10.85
C THR A 210 4.33 0.65 9.70
N PHE A 211 5.33 0.39 8.86
CA PHE A 211 5.72 1.26 7.75
C PHE A 211 5.89 0.49 6.45
N SER A 212 5.48 1.11 5.35
CA SER A 212 5.77 0.67 3.99
C SER A 212 6.00 1.87 3.07
N VAL A 213 6.59 1.63 1.92
CA VAL A 213 6.66 2.57 0.80
C VAL A 213 5.91 1.95 -0.36
N GLY A 214 4.97 2.69 -0.94
CA GLY A 214 4.17 2.23 -2.07
C GLY A 214 4.94 2.33 -3.38
N SER A 215 4.81 1.30 -4.22
CA SER A 215 5.24 1.30 -5.62
C SER A 215 4.05 1.04 -6.52
N GLY A 216 3.96 1.70 -7.66
CA GLY A 216 2.97 1.40 -8.69
C GLY A 216 3.21 0.06 -9.37
N GLY A 217 4.43 -0.45 -9.29
CA GLY A 217 4.85 -1.65 -9.99
C GLY A 217 4.90 -1.46 -11.51
N PHE A 218 5.16 -0.24 -11.99
CA PHE A 218 5.19 0.11 -13.41
C PHE A 218 6.61 0.14 -13.97
N ASP A 219 7.59 0.58 -13.18
CA ASP A 219 8.99 0.68 -13.58
C ASP A 219 9.91 -0.17 -12.68
N ARG A 220 10.52 -1.18 -13.30
CA ARG A 220 11.42 -2.11 -12.61
C ARG A 220 12.69 -1.43 -12.11
N ALA A 221 13.27 -0.56 -12.92
CA ALA A 221 14.54 0.08 -12.57
C ALA A 221 14.34 1.07 -11.42
N CYS A 222 13.24 1.84 -11.45
CA CYS A 222 12.87 2.70 -10.34
C CYS A 222 12.57 1.89 -9.07
N PHE A 223 11.80 0.80 -9.18
CA PHE A 223 11.51 -0.10 -8.06
C PHE A 223 12.79 -0.59 -7.38
N GLN A 224 13.78 -1.04 -8.17
CA GLN A 224 15.07 -1.47 -7.67
C GLN A 224 15.82 -0.36 -6.93
N ARG A 225 15.90 0.85 -7.53
CA ARG A 225 16.65 1.98 -6.97
C ARG A 225 16.00 2.57 -5.72
N THR A 226 14.66 2.49 -5.61
CA THR A 226 13.90 3.07 -4.50
C THR A 226 13.69 2.12 -3.32
N HIS A 227 14.09 0.84 -3.44
CA HIS A 227 13.98 -0.17 -2.38
C HIS A 227 15.35 -0.74 -1.96
N PRO A 228 16.37 0.10 -1.68
CA PRO A 228 17.66 -0.39 -1.21
C PRO A 228 17.53 -1.04 0.17
N GLU A 229 18.45 -1.96 0.49
CA GLU A 229 18.51 -2.67 1.77
C GLU A 229 18.45 -1.73 2.99
N SER A 230 19.09 -0.58 2.91
CA SER A 230 19.11 0.43 3.99
C SER A 230 17.74 1.02 4.31
N LEU A 231 16.88 1.22 3.30
CA LEU A 231 15.49 1.62 3.50
C LEU A 231 14.64 0.41 3.93
N MET A 232 14.80 -0.73 3.25
CA MET A 232 14.04 -1.93 3.56
C MET A 232 14.24 -2.42 4.99
N ALA A 233 15.43 -2.21 5.57
CA ALA A 233 15.68 -2.49 6.99
C ALA A 233 14.79 -1.67 7.94
N LYS A 234 14.26 -0.55 7.48
CA LYS A 234 13.39 0.36 8.23
C LYS A 234 11.90 0.17 7.91
N LEU A 235 11.54 -0.67 6.96
CA LEU A 235 10.18 -0.95 6.59
C LEU A 235 9.72 -2.30 7.14
N ASP A 236 8.43 -2.42 7.38
CA ASP A 236 7.82 -3.65 7.88
C ASP A 236 7.21 -4.46 6.74
N PHE A 237 6.88 -3.81 5.63
CA PHE A 237 6.29 -4.43 4.45
C PHE A 237 6.96 -3.96 3.17
N LEU A 238 7.05 -4.87 2.22
CA LEU A 238 7.24 -4.57 0.81
C LEU A 238 5.86 -4.34 0.18
N GLN A 239 5.74 -3.40 -0.75
CA GLN A 239 4.44 -3.01 -1.26
C GLN A 239 4.46 -2.62 -2.73
N TRP A 240 3.43 -3.04 -3.47
CA TRP A 240 3.19 -2.60 -4.85
C TRP A 240 1.71 -2.65 -5.23
N ASN A 241 1.39 -2.05 -6.38
CA ASN A 241 0.07 -2.06 -6.98
C ASN A 241 -0.03 -3.09 -8.12
N ALA A 242 -1.26 -3.57 -8.41
CA ALA A 242 -1.48 -4.62 -9.40
C ALA A 242 -2.78 -4.41 -10.18
N TYR A 243 -2.75 -3.50 -11.15
CA TYR A 243 -3.91 -3.20 -11.98
C TYR A 243 -3.96 -4.04 -13.26
N ALA A 244 -5.16 -4.51 -13.61
CA ALA A 244 -5.44 -5.13 -14.90
C ALA A 244 -6.14 -4.11 -15.82
N THR A 245 -5.41 -3.69 -16.86
CA THR A 245 -5.80 -2.64 -17.79
C THR A 245 -5.77 -3.09 -19.25
N ASP A 246 -5.65 -4.40 -19.48
CA ASP A 246 -5.59 -5.02 -20.79
C ASP A 246 -6.23 -6.42 -20.73
N PRO A 247 -6.97 -6.87 -21.76
CA PRO A 247 -7.61 -8.20 -21.79
C PRO A 247 -6.65 -9.38 -21.58
N SER A 248 -5.39 -9.23 -21.91
CA SER A 248 -4.34 -10.25 -21.70
C SER A 248 -3.86 -10.33 -20.24
N HIS A 249 -4.19 -9.34 -19.41
CA HIS A 249 -3.76 -9.29 -18.02
C HIS A 249 -4.51 -10.30 -17.15
N THR A 250 -3.85 -11.40 -16.77
CA THR A 250 -4.36 -12.32 -15.75
C THR A 250 -4.01 -11.86 -14.35
N ALA A 251 -4.80 -12.25 -13.35
CA ALA A 251 -4.51 -11.95 -11.94
C ALA A 251 -3.11 -12.44 -11.55
N LEU A 252 -2.77 -13.67 -11.92
CA LEU A 252 -1.46 -14.25 -11.62
C LEU A 252 -0.32 -13.40 -12.19
N ALA A 253 -0.40 -12.99 -13.46
CA ALA A 253 0.64 -12.19 -14.09
C ALA A 253 0.79 -10.80 -13.44
N ARG A 254 -0.32 -10.15 -13.10
CA ARG A 254 -0.29 -8.81 -12.51
C ARG A 254 0.29 -8.82 -11.10
N PHE A 255 -0.14 -9.74 -10.25
CA PHE A 255 0.40 -9.86 -8.89
C PHE A 255 1.84 -10.36 -8.88
N ARG A 256 2.24 -11.19 -9.85
CA ARG A 256 3.58 -11.74 -9.99
C ARG A 256 4.62 -10.70 -10.36
N ARG A 257 4.28 -9.76 -11.24
CA ARG A 257 5.24 -8.87 -11.90
C ARG A 257 6.25 -8.25 -10.93
N ALA A 258 5.79 -7.53 -9.93
CA ALA A 258 6.69 -6.89 -8.98
C ALA A 258 7.29 -7.88 -7.96
N LYS A 259 6.66 -9.03 -7.74
CA LYS A 259 7.27 -10.12 -6.96
C LYS A 259 8.51 -10.67 -7.67
N ASP A 260 8.43 -10.90 -8.97
CA ASP A 260 9.57 -11.37 -9.77
C ASP A 260 10.70 -10.33 -9.76
N TRP A 261 10.38 -9.05 -9.84
CA TRP A 261 11.37 -7.98 -9.69
C TRP A 261 12.02 -8.00 -8.30
N ALA A 262 11.22 -8.12 -7.25
CA ALA A 262 11.75 -8.21 -5.89
C ALA A 262 12.72 -9.39 -5.74
N VAL A 263 12.34 -10.57 -6.25
CA VAL A 263 13.19 -11.77 -6.17
C VAL A 263 14.49 -11.63 -6.99
N ALA A 264 14.42 -10.93 -8.13
CA ALA A 264 15.57 -10.77 -9.01
C ALA A 264 16.53 -9.67 -8.56
N ASP A 265 16.01 -8.57 -8.01
CA ASP A 265 16.75 -7.32 -7.90
C ASP A 265 16.97 -6.86 -6.45
N LEU A 266 16.15 -7.33 -5.49
CA LEU A 266 16.25 -6.86 -4.11
C LEU A 266 17.04 -7.84 -3.24
N GLY A 267 17.66 -7.29 -2.21
CA GLY A 267 18.46 -8.05 -1.26
C GLY A 267 17.64 -8.81 -0.20
N PRO A 268 18.31 -9.58 0.67
CA PRO A 268 17.68 -10.52 1.60
C PRO A 268 16.77 -9.85 2.64
N VAL A 269 17.07 -8.61 3.05
CA VAL A 269 16.19 -7.88 3.98
C VAL A 269 14.84 -7.61 3.35
N ALA A 270 14.82 -7.11 2.11
CA ALA A 270 13.58 -6.87 1.37
C ALA A 270 12.79 -8.17 1.15
N LEU A 271 13.49 -9.25 0.76
CA LEU A 271 12.86 -10.56 0.53
C LEU A 271 12.29 -11.21 1.79
N SER A 272 12.77 -10.82 2.96
CA SER A 272 12.22 -11.27 4.25
C SER A 272 10.93 -10.53 4.65
N ARG A 273 10.62 -9.39 4.01
CA ARG A 273 9.43 -8.61 4.35
C ARG A 273 8.17 -9.23 3.74
N PRO A 274 7.07 -9.31 4.50
CA PRO A 274 5.78 -9.65 3.91
C PRO A 274 5.31 -8.55 2.96
N VAL A 275 4.43 -8.93 2.04
CA VAL A 275 3.96 -8.05 0.95
C VAL A 275 2.53 -7.58 1.20
N ILE A 276 2.31 -6.31 0.97
CA ILE A 276 0.99 -5.72 0.79
C ILE A 276 0.80 -5.39 -0.71
N ILE A 277 -0.23 -5.94 -1.34
CA ILE A 277 -0.76 -5.39 -2.59
C ILE A 277 -1.71 -4.27 -2.18
N ALA A 278 -1.18 -3.04 -2.18
CA ALA A 278 -1.89 -1.89 -1.62
C ALA A 278 -3.12 -1.52 -2.42
N GLU A 279 -2.98 -1.65 -3.74
CA GLU A 279 -4.03 -1.36 -4.69
C GLU A 279 -4.05 -2.43 -5.77
N TRP A 280 -5.20 -3.00 -6.02
CA TRP A 280 -5.42 -3.79 -7.20
C TRP A 280 -6.84 -3.57 -7.72
N GLY A 281 -7.01 -3.73 -9.01
CA GLY A 281 -8.29 -3.51 -9.64
C GLY A 281 -8.31 -4.01 -11.07
N VAL A 282 -9.52 -4.08 -11.61
CA VAL A 282 -9.79 -4.51 -12.98
C VAL A 282 -10.50 -3.39 -13.70
N ARG A 283 -9.92 -2.94 -14.80
CA ARG A 283 -10.50 -1.89 -15.61
C ARG A 283 -11.63 -2.46 -16.49
N ALA A 284 -12.87 -2.16 -16.11
CA ALA A 284 -14.04 -2.76 -16.73
C ALA A 284 -14.22 -2.43 -18.23
N ALA A 285 -13.63 -1.31 -18.68
CA ALA A 285 -13.66 -0.94 -20.09
C ALA A 285 -12.86 -1.91 -20.98
N GLU A 286 -11.73 -2.40 -20.45
CA GLU A 286 -10.82 -3.29 -21.17
C GLU A 286 -11.06 -4.77 -20.85
N ILE A 287 -11.59 -5.07 -19.67
CA ILE A 287 -11.90 -6.44 -19.21
C ILE A 287 -13.39 -6.52 -18.85
N PRO A 288 -14.24 -6.78 -19.81
CA PRO A 288 -15.71 -6.73 -19.62
C PRO A 288 -16.21 -7.70 -18.56
N ASP A 289 -15.62 -8.89 -18.44
CA ASP A 289 -15.96 -9.87 -17.39
C ASP A 289 -15.08 -9.68 -16.16
N GLN A 290 -15.32 -8.56 -15.46
CA GLN A 290 -14.60 -8.21 -14.24
C GLN A 290 -14.82 -9.24 -13.14
N ALA A 291 -16.02 -9.82 -13.05
CA ALA A 291 -16.36 -10.80 -12.02
C ALA A 291 -15.56 -12.09 -12.18
N ALA A 292 -15.46 -12.62 -13.40
CA ALA A 292 -14.66 -13.80 -13.68
C ALA A 292 -13.17 -13.55 -13.39
N TRP A 293 -12.66 -12.38 -13.76
CA TRP A 293 -11.27 -12.02 -13.44
C TRP A 293 -11.02 -11.99 -11.93
N ILE A 294 -11.88 -11.31 -11.16
CA ILE A 294 -11.80 -11.24 -9.70
C ILE A 294 -11.82 -12.65 -9.07
N ALA A 295 -12.67 -13.55 -9.58
CA ALA A 295 -12.78 -14.91 -9.10
C ALA A 295 -11.45 -15.71 -9.22
N THR A 296 -10.51 -15.30 -10.09
CA THR A 296 -9.20 -15.95 -10.23
C THR A 296 -8.18 -15.48 -9.18
N VAL A 297 -8.43 -14.38 -8.47
CA VAL A 297 -7.46 -13.76 -7.53
C VAL A 297 -7.06 -14.70 -6.39
N PRO A 298 -7.98 -15.42 -5.71
CA PRO A 298 -7.59 -16.32 -4.62
C PRO A 298 -6.58 -17.39 -5.06
N ALA A 299 -6.81 -18.00 -6.22
CA ALA A 299 -5.90 -19.03 -6.77
C ALA A 299 -4.53 -18.42 -7.14
N ALA A 300 -4.53 -17.21 -7.72
CA ALA A 300 -3.29 -16.50 -8.06
C ALA A 300 -2.46 -16.21 -6.79
N ILE A 301 -3.07 -15.69 -5.74
CA ILE A 301 -2.40 -15.40 -4.47
C ILE A 301 -1.90 -16.67 -3.80
N ALA A 302 -2.71 -17.74 -3.75
CA ALA A 302 -2.30 -19.03 -3.21
C ALA A 302 -1.07 -19.57 -3.95
N ARG A 303 -1.07 -19.52 -5.28
CA ARG A 303 0.06 -19.92 -6.13
C ARG A 303 1.31 -19.11 -5.82
N LEU A 304 1.22 -17.79 -5.79
CA LEU A 304 2.36 -16.92 -5.50
C LEU A 304 2.92 -17.15 -4.10
N ASN A 305 2.06 -17.40 -3.11
CA ASN A 305 2.49 -17.68 -1.74
C ASN A 305 3.09 -19.09 -1.56
N SER A 306 2.92 -20.00 -2.51
CA SER A 306 3.61 -21.29 -2.54
C SER A 306 4.99 -21.25 -3.19
N GLU A 307 5.33 -20.14 -3.84
CA GLU A 307 6.60 -19.95 -4.53
C GLU A 307 7.63 -19.26 -3.62
N ARG A 308 8.92 -19.39 -3.97
CA ARG A 308 10.00 -18.69 -3.29
C ARG A 308 9.79 -17.16 -3.33
N GLY A 309 10.29 -16.49 -2.32
CA GLY A 309 10.28 -15.02 -2.21
C GLY A 309 9.27 -14.50 -1.20
N PRO A 310 9.05 -13.18 -1.19
CA PRO A 310 8.22 -12.53 -0.19
C PRO A 310 6.76 -12.97 -0.32
N ARG A 311 6.12 -13.17 0.83
CA ARG A 311 4.75 -13.67 0.91
C ARG A 311 3.75 -12.52 0.90
N ILE A 312 2.73 -12.62 0.06
CA ILE A 312 1.60 -11.68 0.07
C ILE A 312 0.73 -11.98 1.30
N VAL A 313 0.56 -10.99 2.16
CA VAL A 313 -0.21 -11.10 3.40
C VAL A 313 -1.46 -10.21 3.41
N ARG A 314 -1.55 -9.25 2.48
CA ARG A 314 -2.68 -8.33 2.38
C ARG A 314 -2.90 -7.91 0.93
N THR A 315 -4.17 -7.78 0.54
CA THR A 315 -4.55 -7.25 -0.77
C THR A 315 -5.75 -6.32 -0.61
N ASN A 316 -5.71 -5.12 -1.20
CA ASN A 316 -6.79 -4.16 -1.10
C ASN A 316 -7.33 -3.81 -2.49
N TYR A 317 -8.62 -4.09 -2.71
CA TYR A 317 -9.29 -3.75 -3.96
C TYR A 317 -9.51 -2.24 -4.04
N PHE A 318 -9.04 -1.63 -5.12
CA PHE A 318 -9.19 -0.19 -5.35
C PHE A 318 -10.59 0.13 -5.87
N ASN A 319 -11.41 0.69 -5.01
CA ASN A 319 -12.71 1.25 -5.41
C ASN A 319 -12.55 2.74 -5.72
N SER A 320 -12.58 3.06 -6.98
CA SER A 320 -12.47 4.44 -7.46
C SER A 320 -13.75 4.88 -8.15
N SER A 321 -14.20 6.09 -7.82
CA SER A 321 -15.30 6.78 -8.54
C SER A 321 -14.90 7.21 -9.98
N TRP A 322 -13.69 6.93 -10.41
CA TRP A 322 -13.21 7.22 -11.77
C TRP A 322 -13.77 6.27 -12.83
N GLY A 323 -14.96 5.72 -12.59
CA GLY A 323 -15.82 5.04 -13.57
C GLY A 323 -15.26 3.79 -14.24
N THR A 324 -13.93 3.65 -14.30
CA THR A 324 -13.26 2.56 -15.01
C THR A 324 -12.77 1.43 -14.10
N LEU A 325 -12.63 1.68 -12.80
CA LEU A 325 -12.18 0.71 -11.80
C LEU A 325 -13.24 0.43 -10.72
N ALA A 326 -14.35 1.16 -10.72
CA ALA A 326 -15.43 0.90 -9.77
C ALA A 326 -16.01 -0.50 -10.01
N PRO A 327 -16.19 -1.32 -8.95
CA PRO A 327 -16.83 -2.60 -9.12
C PRO A 327 -18.28 -2.38 -9.57
N ARG A 328 -18.68 -3.07 -10.63
CA ARG A 328 -20.10 -3.24 -10.92
C ARG A 328 -20.73 -4.08 -9.82
N THR A 329 -22.04 -4.13 -9.75
CA THR A 329 -22.77 -4.94 -8.75
C THR A 329 -22.31 -6.39 -8.74
N ASP A 330 -22.08 -6.97 -9.91
CA ASP A 330 -21.52 -8.32 -10.11
C ASP A 330 -20.06 -8.42 -9.63
N GLY A 331 -19.24 -7.39 -9.91
CA GLY A 331 -17.85 -7.34 -9.45
C GLY A 331 -17.71 -7.28 -7.92
N LEU A 332 -18.60 -6.54 -7.24
CA LEU A 332 -18.59 -6.50 -5.78
C LEU A 332 -19.01 -7.84 -5.17
N GLY A 333 -20.00 -8.52 -5.78
CA GLY A 333 -20.37 -9.88 -5.42
C GLY A 333 -19.22 -10.86 -5.57
N ALA A 334 -18.51 -10.80 -6.70
CA ALA A 334 -17.31 -11.62 -6.95
C ALA A 334 -16.17 -11.32 -5.95
N LEU A 335 -15.95 -10.05 -5.58
CA LEU A 335 -14.96 -9.66 -4.58
C LEU A 335 -15.27 -10.24 -3.19
N ARG A 336 -16.54 -10.16 -2.77
CA ARG A 336 -17.00 -10.77 -1.52
C ARG A 336 -16.79 -12.28 -1.51
N ALA A 337 -17.16 -12.95 -2.62
CA ALA A 337 -16.95 -14.38 -2.79
C ALA A 337 -15.46 -14.76 -2.78
N ALA A 338 -14.62 -14.01 -3.48
CA ALA A 338 -13.18 -14.22 -3.50
C ALA A 338 -12.58 -14.16 -2.08
N TYR A 339 -12.94 -13.17 -1.29
CA TYR A 339 -12.44 -13.02 0.08
C TYR A 339 -13.05 -14.02 1.09
N ALA A 340 -14.08 -14.74 0.70
CA ALA A 340 -14.63 -15.86 1.47
C ALA A 340 -13.92 -17.20 1.20
N THR A 341 -12.94 -17.24 0.31
CA THR A 341 -12.21 -18.46 -0.07
C THR A 341 -10.74 -18.42 0.38
N ARG A 342 -10.07 -19.59 0.42
CA ARG A 342 -8.60 -19.60 0.62
C ARG A 342 -7.90 -18.83 -0.50
N PRO A 343 -6.80 -18.08 -0.22
CA PRO A 343 -6.06 -18.03 1.05
C PRO A 343 -6.55 -16.99 2.08
N TYR A 344 -7.75 -16.43 1.91
CA TYR A 344 -8.27 -15.35 2.75
C TYR A 344 -8.98 -15.85 4.03
N VAL A 345 -9.30 -17.13 4.11
CA VAL A 345 -9.93 -17.79 5.27
C VAL A 345 -9.10 -18.94 5.78
#